data_446126494519a3244b4fca94efd497cb
#
_entry.id   446126494519a3244b4fca94efd497cb
#
_cell.length_a   1.000
_cell.length_b   1.000
_cell.length_c   1.000
_cell.angle_alpha   90.00
_cell.angle_beta   90.00
_cell.angle_gamma   90.00
#
_symmetry.space_group_name_H-M   'P 1'
#
loop_
_entity.id
_entity.type
_entity.pdbx_description
1 polymer ?
#
loop_
_entity_poly.entity_id
_entity_poly.type
_entity_poly.pdbx_seq_one_letter_code
_entity_poly.pdbx_strand_id
1 'polypeptide(L)'
;AVVAVVPFPPNPDGTFDLVSAQFLQSQVALARTEILRQAAAAVAPGGTLLIVSHAEFPPWADVPDGYPAMPTPDDDLADLHVDAAEWEVQRCETATRLATGPDGQEGTLVDGIIRLRRRSD
;
A
#
# COMPACT_ATOMS: atom_id res chain seq x y z
N ALA A 1 -8.27 -10.45 -1.35
CA ALA A 1 -7.50 -9.24 -1.63
C ALA A 1 -8.31 -8.33 -2.53
N VAL A 2 -8.51 -7.12 -2.12
CA VAL A 2 -9.21 -6.13 -2.93
C VAL A 2 -8.16 -5.24 -3.56
N VAL A 3 -8.06 -5.31 -4.88
CA VAL A 3 -7.27 -4.35 -5.65
C VAL A 3 -8.22 -3.24 -6.03
N ALA A 4 -8.17 -2.14 -5.29
CA ALA A 4 -8.86 -0.94 -5.69
C ALA A 4 -7.80 0.07 -6.16
N VAL A 5 -7.60 0.14 -7.45
CA VAL A 5 -7.00 1.31 -8.06
C VAL A 5 -8.17 2.23 -8.38
N VAL A 6 -8.31 3.30 -7.61
CA VAL A 6 -9.35 4.30 -7.85
C VAL A 6 -8.72 5.44 -8.63
N PRO A 7 -8.89 5.47 -9.94
CA PRO A 7 -8.47 6.62 -10.72
C PRO A 7 -9.52 7.72 -10.57
N PHE A 8 -9.09 8.88 -10.12
CA PHE A 8 -9.85 10.12 -10.38
C PHE A 8 -9.75 10.41 -11.88
N PRO A 9 -10.57 11.32 -12.44
CA PRO A 9 -10.58 11.52 -13.88
C PRO A 9 -9.15 11.58 -14.43
N PRO A 10 -8.84 10.80 -15.47
CA PRO A 10 -7.48 10.79 -16.01
C PRO A 10 -7.15 12.16 -16.61
N ASN A 11 -5.88 12.52 -16.48
CA ASN A 11 -5.35 13.66 -17.20
C ASN A 11 -5.29 13.37 -18.72
N PRO A 12 -5.18 14.38 -19.57
CA PRO A 12 -5.12 14.17 -21.02
C PRO A 12 -4.01 13.22 -21.49
N ASP A 13 -2.94 13.08 -20.74
CA ASP A 13 -1.84 12.17 -21.06
C ASP A 13 -2.03 10.74 -20.50
N GLY A 14 -3.17 10.46 -19.88
CA GLY A 14 -3.46 9.16 -19.28
C GLY A 14 -2.92 8.95 -17.87
N THR A 15 -2.33 9.96 -17.26
CA THR A 15 -1.90 9.89 -15.86
C THR A 15 -2.99 10.34 -14.91
N PHE A 16 -2.76 10.16 -13.60
CA PHE A 16 -3.74 10.46 -12.56
C PHE A 16 -3.12 11.32 -11.46
N ASP A 17 -3.89 12.21 -10.90
CA ASP A 17 -3.45 13.07 -9.78
C ASP A 17 -3.44 12.31 -8.45
N LEU A 18 -4.22 11.26 -8.34
CA LEU A 18 -4.22 10.36 -7.19
C LEU A 18 -4.35 8.92 -7.66
N VAL A 19 -3.44 8.07 -7.21
CA VAL A 19 -3.53 6.62 -7.38
C VAL A 19 -3.49 6.00 -5.99
N SER A 20 -4.48 5.18 -5.68
CA SER A 20 -4.58 4.50 -4.39
C SER A 20 -4.59 2.99 -4.58
N ALA A 21 -3.70 2.30 -3.88
CA ALA A 21 -3.66 0.84 -3.82
C ALA A 21 -3.88 0.42 -2.36
N GLN A 22 -4.98 -0.28 -2.11
CA GLN A 22 -5.37 -0.65 -0.75
C GLN A 22 -5.47 -2.16 -0.60
N PHE A 23 -4.81 -2.68 0.45
CA PHE A 23 -4.88 -4.08 0.85
C PHE A 23 -4.56 -5.05 -0.29
N LEU A 24 -3.53 -4.71 -1.06
CA LEU A 24 -3.05 -5.50 -2.20
C LEU A 24 -2.20 -6.68 -1.71
N GLN A 25 -2.84 -7.55 -0.93
CA GLN A 25 -2.23 -8.73 -0.33
C GLN A 25 -3.13 -9.92 -0.58
N SER A 26 -2.53 -11.03 -1.00
CA SER A 26 -3.27 -12.25 -1.33
C SER A 26 -2.47 -13.47 -0.92
N GLN A 27 -3.18 -14.55 -0.54
CA GLN A 27 -2.57 -15.86 -0.31
C GLN A 27 -2.17 -16.53 -1.62
N VAL A 28 -2.73 -16.10 -2.73
CA VAL A 28 -2.33 -16.54 -4.07
C VAL A 28 -1.15 -15.69 -4.52
N ALA A 29 -0.22 -16.30 -5.23
CA ALA A 29 0.92 -15.56 -5.79
C ALA A 29 0.43 -14.37 -6.61
N LEU A 30 0.84 -13.18 -6.20
CA LEU A 30 0.45 -11.93 -6.84
C LEU A 30 1.71 -11.14 -7.17
N ALA A 31 1.79 -10.63 -8.40
CA ALA A 31 2.89 -9.76 -8.81
C ALA A 31 2.75 -8.37 -8.17
N ARG A 32 2.75 -8.34 -6.85
CA ARG A 32 2.44 -7.16 -6.05
C ARG A 32 3.41 -6.01 -6.31
N THR A 33 4.70 -6.31 -6.32
CA THR A 33 5.73 -5.29 -6.56
C THR A 33 5.57 -4.67 -7.93
N GLU A 34 5.29 -5.47 -8.96
CA GLU A 34 5.09 -4.96 -10.31
C GLU A 34 3.82 -4.13 -10.42
N ILE A 35 2.73 -4.56 -9.78
CA ILE A 35 1.48 -3.80 -9.74
C ILE A 35 1.70 -2.43 -9.07
N LEU A 36 2.42 -2.40 -7.96
CA LEU A 36 2.73 -1.15 -7.27
C LEU A 36 3.63 -0.24 -8.11
N ARG A 37 4.58 -0.81 -8.85
CA ARG A 37 5.42 -0.03 -9.78
C ARG A 37 4.61 0.55 -10.92
N GLN A 38 3.67 -0.21 -11.47
CA GLN A 38 2.75 0.28 -12.50
C GLN A 38 1.85 1.39 -11.95
N ALA A 39 1.37 1.23 -10.71
CA ALA A 39 0.58 2.26 -10.04
C ALA A 39 1.39 3.56 -9.88
N ALA A 40 2.65 3.45 -9.48
CA ALA A 40 3.54 4.60 -9.36
C ALA A 40 3.76 5.29 -10.71
N ALA A 41 3.94 4.51 -11.77
CA ALA A 41 4.13 5.05 -13.13
C ALA A 41 2.90 5.81 -13.64
N ALA A 42 1.72 5.50 -13.12
CA ALA A 42 0.48 6.16 -13.52
C ALA A 42 0.24 7.50 -12.82
N VAL A 43 1.06 7.87 -11.83
CA VAL A 43 0.91 9.12 -11.08
C VAL A 43 1.48 10.29 -11.88
N ALA A 44 0.68 11.34 -12.05
CA ALA A 44 1.12 12.56 -12.72
C ALA A 44 2.15 13.33 -11.89
N PRO A 45 3.01 14.15 -12.52
CA PRO A 45 3.83 15.10 -11.78
C PRO A 45 2.96 15.95 -10.83
N GLY A 46 3.35 16.06 -9.57
CA GLY A 46 2.55 16.71 -8.53
C GLY A 46 1.46 15.85 -7.93
N GLY A 47 1.23 14.65 -8.47
CA GLY A 47 0.22 13.72 -7.98
C GLY A 47 0.70 12.89 -6.78
N THR A 48 -0.21 12.12 -6.22
CA THR A 48 0.00 11.33 -5.01
C THR A 48 -0.23 9.84 -5.28
N LEU A 49 0.66 9.01 -4.74
CA LEU A 49 0.46 7.57 -4.62
C LEU A 49 0.21 7.24 -3.15
N LEU A 50 -0.92 6.60 -2.88
CA LEU A 50 -1.27 6.14 -1.55
C LEU A 50 -1.34 4.61 -1.54
N ILE A 51 -0.56 3.98 -0.68
CA ILE A 51 -0.57 2.53 -0.49
C ILE A 51 -0.94 2.25 0.96
N VAL A 52 -2.01 1.48 1.16
CA VAL A 52 -2.43 1.00 2.48
C VAL A 52 -2.43 -0.51 2.46
N SER A 53 -1.78 -1.11 3.43
CA SER A 53 -1.60 -2.56 3.53
C SER A 53 -1.76 -3.02 4.97
N HIS A 54 -2.02 -4.32 5.16
CA HIS A 54 -1.87 -4.91 6.48
C HIS A 54 -0.38 -5.04 6.80
N ALA A 55 0.04 -4.61 7.97
CA ALA A 55 1.44 -4.74 8.42
C ALA A 55 1.65 -5.95 9.32
N GLU A 56 0.59 -6.45 9.96
CA GLU A 56 0.60 -7.63 10.82
C GLU A 56 -0.68 -8.42 10.62
N PHE A 57 -0.61 -9.72 10.93
CA PHE A 57 -1.82 -10.53 10.97
C PHE A 57 -2.72 -10.07 12.11
N PRO A 58 -4.07 -10.14 11.95
CA PRO A 58 -4.98 -9.85 13.06
C PRO A 58 -4.70 -10.74 14.26
N PRO A 59 -4.94 -10.28 15.50
CA PRO A 59 -4.70 -11.11 16.69
C PRO A 59 -5.47 -12.43 16.71
N TRP A 60 -6.61 -12.47 16.03
CA TRP A 60 -7.44 -13.69 15.93
C TRP A 60 -7.06 -14.59 14.75
N ALA A 61 -6.08 -14.22 13.94
CA ALA A 61 -5.68 -15.03 12.81
C ALA A 61 -4.93 -16.28 13.27
N ASP A 62 -5.25 -17.42 12.67
CA ASP A 62 -4.53 -18.65 12.88
C ASP A 62 -3.38 -18.71 11.86
N VAL A 63 -2.20 -18.35 12.32
CA VAL A 63 -1.00 -18.27 11.48
C VAL A 63 -0.14 -19.50 11.72
N PRO A 64 0.12 -20.33 10.70
CA PRO A 64 0.97 -21.51 10.87
C PRO A 64 2.38 -21.14 11.32
N ASP A 65 3.00 -22.02 12.12
CA ASP A 65 4.38 -21.85 12.54
C ASP A 65 5.30 -21.77 11.32
N GLY A 66 6.24 -20.83 11.36
CA GLY A 66 7.18 -20.62 10.26
C GLY A 66 6.60 -19.83 9.09
N TYR A 67 5.38 -19.35 9.18
CA TYR A 67 4.80 -18.51 8.15
C TYR A 67 5.51 -17.15 8.11
N PRO A 68 5.89 -16.63 6.92
CA PRO A 68 6.60 -15.37 6.85
C PRO A 68 5.79 -14.21 7.43
N ALA A 69 6.47 -13.27 8.08
CA ALA A 69 5.86 -12.03 8.51
C ALA A 69 5.40 -11.22 7.29
N MET A 70 4.36 -10.41 7.48
CA MET A 70 3.92 -9.50 6.43
C MET A 70 4.97 -8.42 6.18
N PRO A 71 5.15 -7.96 4.93
CA PRO A 71 6.05 -6.86 4.64
C PRO A 71 5.66 -5.59 5.42
N THR A 72 6.66 -4.88 5.88
CA THR A 72 6.47 -3.56 6.50
C THR A 72 6.35 -2.49 5.42
N PRO A 73 5.88 -1.27 5.76
CA PRO A 73 5.91 -0.15 4.83
C PRO A 73 7.32 0.14 4.30
N ASP A 74 8.34 0.01 5.14
CA ASP A 74 9.73 0.21 4.72
C ASP A 74 10.15 -0.82 3.67
N ASP A 75 9.74 -2.08 3.82
CA ASP A 75 9.99 -3.14 2.84
C ASP A 75 9.34 -2.81 1.50
N ASP A 76 8.08 -2.38 1.53
CA ASP A 76 7.34 -2.02 0.32
C ASP A 76 7.96 -0.81 -0.38
N LEU A 77 8.35 0.19 0.38
CA LEU A 77 9.01 1.37 -0.16
C LEU A 77 10.33 1.01 -0.84
N ALA A 78 11.13 0.13 -0.21
CA ALA A 78 12.38 -0.34 -0.78
C ALA A 78 12.14 -1.09 -2.10
N ASP A 79 11.10 -1.92 -2.17
CA ASP A 79 10.77 -2.69 -3.37
C ASP A 79 10.30 -1.81 -4.54
N LEU A 80 9.76 -0.64 -4.26
CA LEU A 80 9.35 0.30 -5.30
C LEU A 80 10.53 0.94 -6.03
N HIS A 81 11.72 0.98 -5.41
CA HIS A 81 12.90 1.63 -5.98
C HIS A 81 12.64 3.06 -6.45
N VAL A 82 11.90 3.83 -5.65
CA VAL A 82 11.59 5.21 -6.01
C VAL A 82 12.82 6.09 -5.91
N ASP A 83 12.96 6.98 -6.87
CA ASP A 83 14.06 7.94 -6.91
C ASP A 83 13.68 9.18 -6.10
N ALA A 84 14.51 9.55 -5.13
CA ALA A 84 14.28 10.73 -4.29
C ALA A 84 14.25 12.03 -5.10
N ALA A 85 14.84 12.05 -6.29
CA ALA A 85 14.77 13.22 -7.19
C ALA A 85 13.39 13.35 -7.83
N GLU A 86 12.62 12.25 -7.94
CA GLU A 86 11.29 12.25 -8.53
C GLU A 86 10.18 12.20 -7.50
N TRP A 87 10.43 11.63 -6.33
CA TRP A 87 9.42 11.34 -5.33
C TRP A 87 9.77 11.92 -3.97
N GLU A 88 8.78 12.50 -3.33
CA GLU A 88 8.83 12.90 -1.93
C GLU A 88 8.07 11.87 -1.10
N VAL A 89 8.74 11.28 -0.11
CA VAL A 89 8.10 10.38 0.84
C VAL A 89 7.42 11.25 1.91
N GLN A 90 6.10 11.35 1.84
CA GLN A 90 5.33 12.13 2.80
C GLN A 90 4.98 11.32 4.03
N ARG A 91 4.76 10.02 3.86
CA ARG A 91 4.40 9.11 4.93
C ARG A 91 4.91 7.71 4.60
N CYS A 92 5.55 7.06 5.56
CA CYS A 92 5.92 5.65 5.50
C CYS A 92 5.96 5.13 6.92
N GLU A 93 4.80 4.61 7.39
CA GLU A 93 4.65 4.27 8.81
C GLU A 93 3.57 3.21 8.99
N THR A 94 3.49 2.69 10.20
CA THR A 94 2.37 1.87 10.63
C THR A 94 1.40 2.69 11.43
N ALA A 95 0.12 2.32 11.37
CA ALA A 95 -0.93 2.92 12.18
C ALA A 95 -1.79 1.80 12.76
N THR A 96 -2.29 2.00 13.96
CA THR A 96 -3.13 1.02 14.64
C THR A 96 -4.58 1.48 14.63
N ARG A 97 -5.49 0.52 14.59
CA ARG A 97 -6.92 0.76 14.73
C ARG A 97 -7.58 -0.38 15.50
N LEU A 98 -8.61 -0.05 16.25
CA LEU A 98 -9.44 -1.08 16.90
C LEU A 98 -10.33 -1.74 15.86
N ALA A 99 -10.48 -3.04 16.00
CA ALA A 99 -11.33 -3.82 15.09
C ALA A 99 -11.99 -4.98 15.82
N THR A 100 -13.10 -5.45 15.27
CA THR A 100 -13.82 -6.62 15.77
C THR A 100 -13.64 -7.75 14.78
N GLY A 101 -13.21 -8.91 15.28
CA GLY A 101 -13.05 -10.11 14.46
C GLY A 101 -14.37 -10.81 14.14
N PRO A 102 -14.30 -11.87 13.31
CA PRO A 102 -15.52 -12.57 12.84
C PRO A 102 -16.36 -13.19 13.95
N ASP A 103 -15.74 -13.55 15.07
CA ASP A 103 -16.44 -14.17 16.21
C ASP A 103 -16.67 -13.15 17.36
N GLY A 104 -16.62 -11.87 17.07
CA GLY A 104 -16.83 -10.82 18.07
C GLY A 104 -15.58 -10.48 18.89
N GLN A 105 -14.41 -11.05 18.56
CA GLN A 105 -13.17 -10.70 19.25
C GLN A 105 -12.82 -9.24 19.02
N GLU A 106 -12.41 -8.55 20.05
CA GLU A 106 -11.86 -7.22 19.93
C GLU A 106 -10.34 -7.27 19.91
N GLY A 107 -9.72 -6.48 19.06
CA GLY A 107 -8.28 -6.42 18.95
C GLY A 107 -7.80 -5.21 18.16
N THR A 108 -6.49 -5.04 18.12
CA THR A 108 -5.87 -3.95 17.39
C THR A 108 -5.28 -4.51 16.10
N LEU A 109 -5.63 -3.87 14.98
CA LEU A 109 -4.99 -4.14 13.69
C LEU A 109 -3.88 -3.12 13.46
N VAL A 110 -2.84 -3.57 12.77
CA VAL A 110 -1.72 -2.71 12.37
C VAL A 110 -1.70 -2.63 10.86
N ASP A 111 -1.88 -1.43 10.34
CA ASP A 111 -1.83 -1.15 8.91
C ASP A 111 -0.53 -0.43 8.56
N GLY A 112 -0.03 -0.68 7.35
CA GLY A 112 1.08 0.06 6.79
C GLY A 112 0.54 1.14 5.86
N ILE A 113 1.11 2.33 5.94
CA ILE A 113 0.70 3.48 5.14
C ILE A 113 1.92 4.07 4.46
N ILE A 114 1.86 4.17 3.13
CA ILE A 114 2.85 4.86 2.32
C ILE A 114 2.12 5.94 1.53
N ARG A 115 2.58 7.18 1.67
CA ARG A 115 2.09 8.28 0.85
C ARG A 115 3.29 8.96 0.20
N LEU A 116 3.31 8.91 -1.11
CA LEU A 116 4.36 9.49 -1.93
C LEU A 116 3.77 10.57 -2.82
N ARG A 117 4.49 11.66 -2.95
CA ARG A 117 4.14 12.71 -3.91
C ARG A 117 5.18 12.74 -5.02
N ARG A 118 4.72 12.68 -6.26
CA ARG A 118 5.60 12.83 -7.40
C ARG A 118 5.95 14.30 -7.58
N ARG A 119 7.24 14.61 -7.62
CA ARG A 119 7.69 15.98 -7.80
C ARG A 119 7.27 16.49 -9.18
N SER A 120 6.93 17.77 -9.25
CA SER A 120 6.41 18.39 -10.47
C SER A 120 7.48 19.02 -11.35
N ASP A 121 8.72 18.94 -10.96
CA ASP A 121 9.84 19.54 -11.70
C ASP A 121 10.44 18.57 -12.71
#